data_35feaf7f7616b2a46fefc6ccb5feb4fb
#
_entry.id   35feaf7f7616b2a46fefc6ccb5feb4fb
#
_cell.length_a   1.000
_cell.length_b   1.000
_cell.length_c   1.000
_cell.angle_alpha   90.00
_cell.angle_beta   90.00
_cell.angle_gamma   90.00
#
_symmetry.space_group_name_H-M   'P 1'
#
loop_
_entity.id
_entity.type
_entity.pdbx_description
1 polymer ?
#
loop_
_entity_poly.entity_id
_entity_poly.type
_entity_poly.pdbx_seq_one_letter_code
_entity_poly.pdbx_strand_id
1 'polypeptide(L)'
;MERYSRQTMLPEIGEAGQLKLKAAKVLIVGVGGLGSPIAGVGTIGLADDDEVSLSNLQRQILYTEEEVGDLKAICASMRISALNREIKVNACPGRLSKENARDLIGQYDIIVDGCDNFATRYLLSDVCSELGKPYVYGAICGFEGQVSVFNYGEGTQRKTYRDLYPDEEGMLHMPPPPKGVVGVTPAVTGSVEACEVLKIICGFGEVLAGKLWTIDLRTLQSNIFSL
;
A
#
# COMPACT_ATOMS: atom_id res chain seq x y z
N MET A 1 23.26 9.61 -4.43
CA MET A 1 23.77 8.32 -3.93
C MET A 1 23.90 8.28 -2.40
N GLU A 2 24.37 9.33 -1.72
CA GLU A 2 24.54 9.36 -0.25
C GLU A 2 23.24 9.02 0.51
N ARG A 3 22.08 9.56 0.11
CA ARG A 3 20.77 9.30 0.71
C ARG A 3 20.42 7.81 0.81
N TYR A 4 20.80 7.02 -0.19
CA TYR A 4 20.45 5.60 -0.32
C TYR A 4 21.59 4.66 0.05
N SER A 5 22.73 5.20 0.57
CA SER A 5 23.92 4.41 0.85
C SER A 5 23.67 3.22 1.78
N ARG A 6 22.78 3.36 2.77
CA ARG A 6 22.46 2.29 3.70
C ARG A 6 21.76 1.10 3.04
N GLN A 7 20.89 1.33 2.07
CA GLN A 7 20.21 0.24 1.36
C GLN A 7 21.03 -0.30 0.18
N THR A 8 21.86 0.54 -0.47
CA THR A 8 22.74 0.05 -1.54
C THR A 8 23.91 -0.80 -1.04
N MET A 9 24.19 -0.79 0.27
CA MET A 9 25.12 -1.73 0.92
C MET A 9 24.55 -3.15 1.03
N LEU A 10 23.23 -3.33 0.93
CA LEU A 10 22.61 -4.65 0.94
C LEU A 10 22.79 -5.32 -0.43
N PRO A 11 23.39 -6.53 -0.50
CA PRO A 11 23.60 -7.21 -1.79
C PRO A 11 22.31 -7.43 -2.58
N GLU A 12 21.19 -7.61 -1.90
CA GLU A 12 19.85 -7.82 -2.47
C GLU A 12 19.33 -6.59 -3.22
N ILE A 13 19.79 -5.39 -2.88
CA ILE A 13 19.40 -4.14 -3.51
C ILE A 13 20.53 -3.61 -4.39
N GLY A 14 21.69 -3.32 -3.80
CA GLY A 14 22.84 -2.76 -4.50
C GLY A 14 22.52 -1.47 -5.27
N GLU A 15 23.42 -1.06 -6.12
CA GLU A 15 23.19 0.07 -7.03
C GLU A 15 22.15 -0.26 -8.13
N ALA A 16 22.14 -1.51 -8.59
CA ALA A 16 21.22 -1.98 -9.63
C ALA A 16 19.76 -1.93 -9.14
N GLY A 17 19.49 -2.42 -7.91
CA GLY A 17 18.16 -2.30 -7.29
C GLY A 17 17.76 -0.87 -7.07
N GLN A 18 18.68 0.00 -6.63
CA GLN A 18 18.40 1.43 -6.47
C GLN A 18 18.02 2.12 -7.79
N LEU A 19 18.64 1.73 -8.92
CA LEU A 19 18.25 2.23 -10.24
C LEU A 19 16.84 1.77 -10.63
N LYS A 20 16.49 0.50 -10.34
CA LYS A 20 15.11 -0.01 -10.56
C LYS A 20 14.10 0.77 -9.72
N LEU A 21 14.40 1.01 -8.43
CA LEU A 21 13.54 1.82 -7.55
C LEU A 21 13.34 3.22 -8.10
N LYS A 22 14.40 3.87 -8.58
CA LYS A 22 14.32 5.22 -9.17
C LYS A 22 13.47 5.26 -10.45
N ALA A 23 13.39 4.17 -11.19
CA ALA A 23 12.57 4.07 -12.42
C ALA A 23 11.11 3.71 -12.12
N ALA A 24 10.84 3.06 -11.01
CA ALA A 24 9.53 2.52 -10.67
C ALA A 24 8.49 3.60 -10.32
N LYS A 25 7.22 3.27 -10.59
CA LYS A 25 6.05 4.10 -10.31
C LYS A 25 5.08 3.31 -9.43
N VAL A 26 4.79 3.78 -8.24
CA VAL A 26 3.90 3.12 -7.27
C VAL A 26 2.72 4.02 -6.97
N LEU A 27 1.50 3.49 -7.06
CA LEU A 27 0.28 4.17 -6.62
C LEU A 27 -0.14 3.62 -5.26
N ILE A 28 -0.34 4.51 -4.30
CA ILE A 28 -0.92 4.20 -2.99
C ILE A 28 -2.37 4.71 -3.01
N VAL A 29 -3.32 3.82 -2.78
CA VAL A 29 -4.74 4.14 -2.67
C VAL A 29 -5.15 4.06 -1.20
N GLY A 30 -5.55 5.19 -0.64
CA GLY A 30 -5.69 5.38 0.80
C GLY A 30 -4.36 5.79 1.46
N VAL A 31 -4.22 7.07 1.80
CA VAL A 31 -2.96 7.63 2.32
C VAL A 31 -3.03 7.74 3.86
N GLY A 32 -3.27 6.61 4.52
CA GLY A 32 -3.34 6.52 5.98
C GLY A 32 -1.97 6.35 6.65
N GLY A 33 -1.59 5.12 6.99
CA GLY A 33 -0.37 4.81 7.76
C GLY A 33 0.84 4.33 6.96
N LEU A 34 0.75 4.22 5.63
CA LEU A 34 1.64 3.42 4.79
C LEU A 34 2.80 4.18 4.11
N GLY A 35 2.83 5.52 4.17
CA GLY A 35 3.61 6.33 3.23
C GLY A 35 5.12 6.39 3.41
N SER A 36 5.68 6.17 4.60
CA SER A 36 7.08 6.48 4.90
C SER A 36 8.13 5.50 4.31
N PRO A 37 7.92 4.17 4.32
CA PRO A 37 8.93 3.22 3.84
C PRO A 37 9.18 3.25 2.34
N ILE A 38 8.25 3.79 1.53
CA ILE A 38 8.34 3.79 0.05
C ILE A 38 9.04 5.05 -0.49
N ALA A 39 9.55 5.93 0.35
CA ALA A 39 10.17 7.21 -0.04
C ALA A 39 11.44 7.10 -0.94
N GLY A 40 11.88 5.89 -1.29
CA GLY A 40 12.97 5.63 -2.24
C GLY A 40 12.54 5.33 -3.67
N VAL A 41 11.23 5.23 -3.95
CA VAL A 41 10.67 4.96 -5.29
C VAL A 41 10.62 6.26 -6.10
N GLY A 42 10.97 6.19 -7.38
CA GLY A 42 11.13 7.38 -8.23
C GLY A 42 9.85 8.18 -8.49
N THR A 43 8.70 7.50 -8.57
CA THR A 43 7.39 8.18 -8.69
C THR A 43 6.39 7.53 -7.74
N ILE A 44 5.74 8.35 -6.92
CA ILE A 44 4.68 7.94 -5.99
C ILE A 44 3.39 8.68 -6.38
N GLY A 45 2.32 7.92 -6.64
CA GLY A 45 0.96 8.44 -6.71
C GLY A 45 0.26 8.27 -5.37
N LEU A 46 -0.51 9.25 -4.96
CA LEU A 46 -1.26 9.27 -3.70
C LEU A 46 -2.73 9.54 -4.02
N ALA A 47 -3.57 8.51 -3.98
CA ALA A 47 -5.00 8.63 -4.23
C ALA A 47 -5.78 8.51 -2.91
N ASP A 48 -6.40 9.61 -2.49
CA ASP A 48 -7.21 9.69 -1.27
C ASP A 48 -8.13 10.89 -1.37
N ASP A 49 -9.43 10.70 -1.12
CA ASP A 49 -10.45 11.75 -1.16
C ASP A 49 -10.84 12.28 0.23
N ASP A 50 -10.23 11.76 1.29
CA ASP A 50 -10.48 12.18 2.66
C ASP A 50 -9.73 13.46 3.03
N GLU A 51 -10.27 14.13 4.06
CA GLU A 51 -9.59 15.18 4.80
C GLU A 51 -8.89 14.64 6.05
N VAL A 52 -7.87 15.34 6.50
CA VAL A 52 -7.19 15.05 7.77
C VAL A 52 -8.15 15.32 8.92
N SER A 53 -8.30 14.37 9.83
CA SER A 53 -9.09 14.55 11.05
C SER A 53 -8.25 14.31 12.30
N LEU A 54 -8.59 14.97 13.40
CA LEU A 54 -7.87 14.84 14.68
C LEU A 54 -7.79 13.38 15.14
N SER A 55 -8.84 12.58 14.91
CA SER A 55 -8.86 11.14 15.23
C SER A 55 -7.91 10.30 14.41
N ASN A 56 -7.37 10.81 13.31
CA ASN A 56 -6.39 10.12 12.48
C ASN A 56 -4.96 10.23 13.04
N LEU A 57 -4.64 11.34 13.71
CA LEU A 57 -3.27 11.70 14.10
C LEU A 57 -2.61 10.72 15.08
N GLN A 58 -3.41 9.92 15.79
CA GLN A 58 -2.86 8.86 16.66
C GLN A 58 -2.13 7.73 15.91
N ARG A 59 -2.30 7.63 14.55
CA ARG A 59 -1.68 6.59 13.73
C ARG A 59 -1.17 7.06 12.36
N GLN A 60 -1.67 8.17 11.84
CA GLN A 60 -1.32 8.70 10.52
C GLN A 60 -0.25 9.78 10.65
N ILE A 61 1.00 9.36 10.85
CA ILE A 61 2.16 10.23 11.18
C ILE A 61 2.58 11.19 10.05
N LEU A 62 1.98 11.07 8.87
CA LEU A 62 2.21 12.00 7.75
C LEU A 62 1.60 13.37 7.98
N TYR A 63 0.65 13.50 8.93
CA TYR A 63 -0.14 14.70 9.14
C TYR A 63 0.14 15.34 10.49
N THR A 64 -0.22 16.63 10.61
CA THR A 64 -0.12 17.44 11.82
C THR A 64 -1.50 18.00 12.22
N GLU A 65 -1.62 18.54 13.41
CA GLU A 65 -2.86 19.20 13.88
C GLU A 65 -3.20 20.44 13.03
N GLU A 66 -2.21 21.14 12.50
CA GLU A 66 -2.38 22.31 11.64
C GLU A 66 -3.03 21.98 10.29
N GLU A 67 -2.93 20.71 9.87
CA GLU A 67 -3.48 20.21 8.60
C GLU A 67 -4.90 19.63 8.73
N VAL A 68 -5.52 19.70 9.93
CA VAL A 68 -6.89 19.19 10.13
C VAL A 68 -7.88 19.97 9.26
N GLY A 69 -8.62 19.24 8.41
CA GLY A 69 -9.53 19.79 7.40
C GLY A 69 -8.92 19.89 6.00
N ASP A 70 -7.60 19.70 5.84
CA ASP A 70 -6.96 19.70 4.52
C ASP A 70 -7.02 18.30 3.88
N LEU A 71 -6.94 18.25 2.55
CA LEU A 71 -6.97 16.99 1.79
C LEU A 71 -5.72 16.14 2.05
N LYS A 72 -5.90 14.89 2.49
CA LYS A 72 -4.82 13.96 2.84
C LYS A 72 -3.80 13.79 1.71
N ALA A 73 -4.25 13.58 0.48
CA ALA A 73 -3.35 13.39 -0.67
C ALA A 73 -2.43 14.60 -0.88
N ILE A 74 -2.92 15.81 -0.65
CA ILE A 74 -2.13 17.05 -0.80
C ILE A 74 -1.10 17.17 0.33
N CYS A 75 -1.53 17.04 1.60
CA CYS A 75 -0.63 17.13 2.76
C CYS A 75 0.49 16.09 2.69
N ALA A 76 0.13 14.82 2.40
CA ALA A 76 1.10 13.75 2.23
C ALA A 76 2.09 14.02 1.09
N SER A 77 1.62 14.54 -0.04
CA SER A 77 2.48 14.92 -1.18
C SER A 77 3.50 15.98 -0.79
N MET A 78 3.09 17.01 -0.05
CA MET A 78 3.99 18.05 0.45
C MET A 78 5.03 17.47 1.43
N ARG A 79 4.60 16.61 2.35
CA ARG A 79 5.47 15.96 3.35
C ARG A 79 6.53 15.08 2.69
N ILE A 80 6.13 14.20 1.77
CA ILE A 80 7.03 13.29 1.07
C ILE A 80 8.00 14.09 0.17
N SER A 81 7.53 15.12 -0.53
CA SER A 81 8.39 15.99 -1.35
C SER A 81 9.40 16.77 -0.50
N ALA A 82 9.03 17.18 0.72
CA ALA A 82 9.96 17.83 1.66
C ALA A 82 11.01 16.83 2.19
N LEU A 83 10.62 15.57 2.42
CA LEU A 83 11.53 14.51 2.85
C LEU A 83 12.53 14.14 1.74
N ASN A 84 12.07 14.04 0.49
CA ASN A 84 12.90 13.63 -0.64
C ASN A 84 12.51 14.38 -1.92
N ARG A 85 13.34 15.37 -2.29
CA ARG A 85 13.13 16.20 -3.49
C ARG A 85 13.53 15.52 -4.81
N GLU A 86 14.14 14.33 -4.74
CA GLU A 86 14.59 13.59 -5.93
C GLU A 86 13.50 12.72 -6.54
N ILE A 87 12.38 12.49 -5.82
CA ILE A 87 11.26 11.69 -6.29
C ILE A 87 10.11 12.56 -6.78
N LYS A 88 9.33 12.03 -7.69
CA LYS A 88 8.10 12.67 -8.16
C LYS A 88 6.92 12.19 -7.32
N VAL A 89 6.15 13.12 -6.75
CA VAL A 89 4.93 12.81 -6.00
C VAL A 89 3.73 13.42 -6.71
N ASN A 90 2.77 12.58 -7.07
CA ASN A 90 1.52 13.00 -7.72
C ASN A 90 0.38 12.85 -6.72
N ALA A 91 -0.23 13.95 -6.29
CA ALA A 91 -1.44 13.93 -5.49
C ALA A 91 -2.66 13.77 -6.39
N CYS A 92 -3.53 12.82 -6.05
CA CYS A 92 -4.79 12.53 -6.72
C CYS A 92 -5.92 12.64 -5.67
N PRO A 93 -6.38 13.86 -5.34
CA PRO A 93 -7.31 14.11 -4.23
C PRO A 93 -8.77 13.81 -4.60
N GLY A 94 -9.01 12.91 -5.53
CA GLY A 94 -10.33 12.51 -5.96
C GLY A 94 -10.63 11.05 -5.60
N ARG A 95 -11.92 10.79 -5.40
CA ARG A 95 -12.38 9.42 -5.12
C ARG A 95 -12.09 8.50 -6.29
N LEU A 96 -11.50 7.34 -5.97
CA LEU A 96 -11.35 6.27 -6.94
C LEU A 96 -12.72 5.67 -7.27
N SER A 97 -13.05 5.60 -8.56
CA SER A 97 -14.32 5.10 -9.06
C SER A 97 -14.10 4.22 -10.29
N LYS A 98 -15.16 3.53 -10.75
CA LYS A 98 -15.09 2.70 -11.96
C LYS A 98 -14.72 3.49 -13.22
N GLU A 99 -15.07 4.78 -13.26
CA GLU A 99 -14.83 5.67 -14.38
C GLU A 99 -13.37 6.11 -14.52
N ASN A 100 -12.66 6.26 -13.39
CA ASN A 100 -11.29 6.81 -13.38
C ASN A 100 -10.19 5.79 -12.98
N ALA A 101 -10.57 4.65 -12.37
CA ALA A 101 -9.61 3.70 -11.83
C ALA A 101 -8.67 3.15 -12.91
N ARG A 102 -9.20 2.81 -14.09
CA ARG A 102 -8.39 2.23 -15.17
C ARG A 102 -7.31 3.20 -15.65
N ASP A 103 -7.66 4.46 -15.87
CA ASP A 103 -6.73 5.48 -16.35
C ASP A 103 -5.69 5.84 -15.30
N LEU A 104 -6.09 5.91 -14.02
CA LEU A 104 -5.18 6.21 -12.93
C LEU A 104 -4.20 5.05 -12.70
N ILE A 105 -4.70 3.83 -12.50
CA ILE A 105 -3.91 2.62 -12.23
C ILE A 105 -2.96 2.31 -13.38
N GLY A 106 -3.40 2.52 -14.63
CA GLY A 106 -2.60 2.29 -15.83
C GLY A 106 -1.27 3.06 -15.88
N GLN A 107 -1.17 4.19 -15.18
CA GLN A 107 0.02 5.05 -15.15
C GLN A 107 1.12 4.52 -14.21
N TYR A 108 0.84 3.50 -13.38
CA TYR A 108 1.75 2.98 -12.36
C TYR A 108 2.10 1.52 -12.60
N ASP A 109 3.22 1.08 -12.03
CA ASP A 109 3.73 -0.29 -12.17
C ASP A 109 3.19 -1.22 -11.09
N ILE A 110 2.99 -0.71 -9.87
CA ILE A 110 2.54 -1.44 -8.68
C ILE A 110 1.50 -0.59 -7.95
N ILE A 111 0.45 -1.26 -7.46
CA ILE A 111 -0.63 -0.63 -6.69
C ILE A 111 -0.58 -1.15 -5.25
N VAL A 112 -0.67 -0.23 -4.28
CA VAL A 112 -0.64 -0.52 -2.84
C VAL A 112 -1.96 -0.11 -2.21
N ASP A 113 -2.52 -0.99 -1.41
CA ASP A 113 -3.80 -0.83 -0.72
C ASP A 113 -3.62 -0.21 0.67
N GLY A 114 -4.01 1.02 0.82
CA GLY A 114 -4.15 1.71 2.12
C GLY A 114 -5.61 2.00 2.48
N CYS A 115 -6.58 1.46 1.71
CA CYS A 115 -8.00 1.75 1.92
C CYS A 115 -8.62 0.90 3.03
N ASP A 116 -9.76 1.36 3.54
CA ASP A 116 -10.46 0.75 4.68
C ASP A 116 -11.83 0.14 4.32
N ASN A 117 -12.15 0.02 3.01
CA ASN A 117 -13.45 -0.46 2.58
C ASN A 117 -13.36 -1.53 1.48
N PHE A 118 -14.30 -2.46 1.52
CA PHE A 118 -14.34 -3.60 0.59
C PHE A 118 -14.60 -3.18 -0.86
N ALA A 119 -15.45 -2.19 -1.11
CA ALA A 119 -15.81 -1.77 -2.47
C ALA A 119 -14.57 -1.29 -3.25
N THR A 120 -13.72 -0.47 -2.62
CA THR A 120 -12.46 -0.02 -3.23
C THR A 120 -11.50 -1.18 -3.47
N ARG A 121 -11.42 -2.17 -2.55
CA ARG A 121 -10.57 -3.35 -2.72
C ARG A 121 -10.97 -4.22 -3.90
N TYR A 122 -12.27 -4.49 -4.07
CA TYR A 122 -12.76 -5.20 -5.25
C TYR A 122 -12.45 -4.45 -6.54
N LEU A 123 -12.71 -3.13 -6.57
CA LEU A 123 -12.39 -2.29 -7.72
C LEU A 123 -10.90 -2.33 -8.06
N LEU A 124 -10.02 -2.19 -7.06
CA LEU A 124 -8.56 -2.28 -7.25
C LEU A 124 -8.15 -3.64 -7.81
N SER A 125 -8.65 -4.72 -7.20
CA SER A 125 -8.33 -6.08 -7.63
C SER A 125 -8.74 -6.33 -9.08
N ASP A 126 -9.96 -5.95 -9.45
CA ASP A 126 -10.49 -6.18 -10.79
C ASP A 126 -9.70 -5.39 -11.85
N VAL A 127 -9.49 -4.08 -11.62
CA VAL A 127 -8.74 -3.24 -12.55
C VAL A 127 -7.27 -3.64 -12.63
N CYS A 128 -6.64 -4.00 -11.51
CA CYS A 128 -5.27 -4.52 -11.50
C CYS A 128 -5.18 -5.85 -12.27
N SER A 129 -6.18 -6.73 -12.15
CA SER A 129 -6.24 -7.98 -12.90
C SER A 129 -6.35 -7.75 -14.40
N GLU A 130 -7.25 -6.84 -14.84
CA GLU A 130 -7.38 -6.46 -16.24
C GLU A 130 -6.11 -5.88 -16.85
N LEU A 131 -5.40 -5.04 -16.09
CA LEU A 131 -4.19 -4.35 -16.54
C LEU A 131 -2.90 -5.16 -16.30
N GLY A 132 -3.01 -6.35 -15.66
CA GLY A 132 -1.85 -7.18 -15.32
C GLY A 132 -0.90 -6.53 -14.32
N LYS A 133 -1.41 -5.65 -13.43
CA LYS A 133 -0.60 -4.92 -12.43
C LYS A 133 -0.54 -5.69 -11.10
N PRO A 134 0.63 -5.81 -10.46
CA PRO A 134 0.73 -6.28 -9.08
C PRO A 134 -0.09 -5.39 -8.15
N TYR A 135 -0.84 -6.03 -7.25
CA TYR A 135 -1.65 -5.39 -6.23
C TYR A 135 -1.19 -5.86 -4.85
N VAL A 136 -0.53 -4.99 -4.11
CA VAL A 136 -0.06 -5.24 -2.76
C VAL A 136 -1.20 -4.87 -1.82
N TYR A 137 -1.80 -5.89 -1.23
CA TYR A 137 -2.96 -5.80 -0.36
C TYR A 137 -2.54 -5.74 1.11
N GLY A 138 -3.14 -4.82 1.86
CA GLY A 138 -3.03 -4.74 3.30
C GLY A 138 -4.36 -4.46 3.99
N ALA A 139 -4.59 -5.08 5.14
CA ALA A 139 -5.74 -4.78 5.97
C ALA A 139 -5.40 -4.90 7.45
N ILE A 140 -6.11 -4.12 8.27
CA ILE A 140 -5.90 -4.06 9.71
C ILE A 140 -7.23 -4.06 10.47
N CYS A 141 -7.23 -4.65 11.67
CA CYS A 141 -8.34 -4.57 12.61
C CYS A 141 -7.79 -4.67 14.04
N GLY A 142 -8.03 -3.67 14.89
CA GLY A 142 -7.56 -3.68 16.28
C GLY A 142 -6.04 -3.81 16.39
N PHE A 143 -5.57 -4.98 16.76
CA PHE A 143 -4.16 -5.37 16.88
C PHE A 143 -3.70 -6.31 15.77
N GLU A 144 -4.56 -6.62 14.82
CA GLU A 144 -4.30 -7.63 13.79
C GLU A 144 -4.05 -6.95 12.43
N GLY A 145 -3.06 -7.47 11.70
CA GLY A 145 -2.72 -7.05 10.36
C GLY A 145 -2.59 -8.24 9.43
N GLN A 146 -2.82 -7.99 8.14
CA GLN A 146 -2.64 -8.98 7.09
C GLN A 146 -2.15 -8.34 5.81
N VAL A 147 -1.29 -9.07 5.06
CA VAL A 147 -0.72 -8.64 3.77
C VAL A 147 -0.70 -9.80 2.79
N SER A 148 -0.96 -9.50 1.54
CA SER A 148 -0.83 -10.42 0.41
C SER A 148 -0.40 -9.66 -0.84
N VAL A 149 0.05 -10.37 -1.87
CA VAL A 149 0.30 -9.79 -3.20
C VAL A 149 -0.54 -10.51 -4.23
N PHE A 150 -1.43 -9.79 -4.86
CA PHE A 150 -2.31 -10.28 -5.92
C PHE A 150 -1.79 -9.92 -7.30
N ASN A 151 -2.22 -10.67 -8.32
CA ASN A 151 -1.83 -10.51 -9.73
C ASN A 151 -0.32 -10.58 -9.99
N TYR A 152 0.43 -11.25 -9.14
CA TYR A 152 1.87 -11.46 -9.26
C TYR A 152 2.22 -12.95 -9.28
N GLY A 153 3.33 -13.31 -9.93
CA GLY A 153 3.75 -14.70 -10.09
C GLY A 153 3.06 -15.39 -11.26
N GLU A 154 3.21 -16.71 -11.35
CA GLU A 154 2.68 -17.56 -12.41
C GLU A 154 1.81 -18.69 -11.86
N GLY A 155 0.92 -19.24 -12.71
CA GLY A 155 0.08 -20.40 -12.36
C GLY A 155 -0.74 -20.17 -11.10
N THR A 156 -0.63 -21.10 -10.14
CA THR A 156 -1.39 -21.10 -8.88
C THR A 156 -1.01 -19.97 -7.91
N GLN A 157 0.13 -19.31 -8.10
CA GLN A 157 0.54 -18.17 -7.28
C GLN A 157 -0.18 -16.88 -7.66
N ARG A 158 -0.65 -16.78 -8.91
CA ARG A 158 -1.35 -15.59 -9.40
C ARG A 158 -2.80 -15.58 -8.95
N LYS A 159 -3.01 -15.17 -7.72
CA LYS A 159 -4.32 -14.99 -7.09
C LYS A 159 -4.82 -13.56 -7.22
N THR A 160 -6.10 -13.38 -6.96
CA THR A 160 -6.81 -12.09 -6.90
C THR A 160 -7.41 -11.90 -5.51
N TYR A 161 -7.91 -10.72 -5.19
CA TYR A 161 -8.65 -10.48 -3.96
C TYR A 161 -9.90 -11.36 -3.84
N ARG A 162 -10.50 -11.74 -5.00
CA ARG A 162 -11.66 -12.63 -5.08
C ARG A 162 -11.35 -14.07 -4.70
N ASP A 163 -10.09 -14.52 -4.77
CA ASP A 163 -9.68 -15.84 -4.25
C ASP A 163 -9.68 -15.84 -2.71
N LEU A 164 -9.40 -14.69 -2.07
CA LEU A 164 -9.45 -14.55 -0.61
C LEU A 164 -10.87 -14.27 -0.11
N TYR A 165 -11.63 -13.44 -0.81
CA TYR A 165 -13.00 -13.03 -0.47
C TYR A 165 -13.92 -13.21 -1.70
N PRO A 166 -14.42 -14.43 -1.96
CA PRO A 166 -15.20 -14.75 -3.17
C PRO A 166 -16.61 -14.16 -3.17
N ASP A 167 -17.21 -13.96 -2.00
CA ASP A 167 -18.57 -13.43 -1.85
C ASP A 167 -18.56 -11.89 -1.73
N GLU A 168 -18.46 -11.20 -2.89
CA GLU A 168 -18.48 -9.74 -2.92
C GLU A 168 -19.77 -9.16 -2.34
N GLU A 169 -20.93 -9.73 -2.70
CA GLU A 169 -22.23 -9.21 -2.26
C GLU A 169 -22.36 -9.30 -0.72
N GLY A 170 -22.00 -10.45 -0.15
CA GLY A 170 -21.99 -10.62 1.30
C GLY A 170 -21.02 -9.66 1.98
N MET A 171 -19.82 -9.49 1.45
CA MET A 171 -18.81 -8.57 2.01
C MET A 171 -19.26 -7.09 1.97
N LEU A 172 -19.93 -6.67 0.90
CA LEU A 172 -20.44 -5.29 0.78
C LEU A 172 -21.60 -4.99 1.73
N HIS A 173 -22.33 -6.01 2.16
CA HIS A 173 -23.44 -5.90 3.12
C HIS A 173 -23.03 -6.19 4.57
N MET A 174 -21.78 -6.60 4.81
CA MET A 174 -21.29 -6.80 6.18
C MET A 174 -21.31 -5.48 6.96
N PRO A 175 -21.67 -5.53 8.25
CA PRO A 175 -21.50 -4.36 9.11
C PRO A 175 -20.01 -3.95 9.12
N PRO A 176 -19.73 -2.63 9.16
CA PRO A 176 -18.35 -2.18 9.17
C PRO A 176 -17.59 -2.79 10.36
N PRO A 177 -16.32 -3.16 10.17
CA PRO A 177 -15.51 -3.71 11.25
C PRO A 177 -15.36 -2.68 12.39
N PRO A 178 -15.03 -3.13 13.61
CA PRO A 178 -14.78 -2.22 14.72
C PRO A 178 -13.73 -1.16 14.32
N LYS A 179 -14.05 0.12 14.57
CA LYS A 179 -13.16 1.24 14.19
C LYS A 179 -11.90 1.37 15.07
N GLY A 180 -11.84 0.63 16.16
CA GLY A 180 -10.71 0.67 17.09
C GLY A 180 -9.47 0.05 16.45
N VAL A 181 -8.35 0.79 16.43
CA VAL A 181 -7.05 0.32 15.96
C VAL A 181 -5.94 1.03 16.75
N VAL A 182 -4.95 0.28 17.18
CA VAL A 182 -3.75 0.86 17.81
C VAL A 182 -2.77 1.31 16.72
N GLY A 183 -2.10 2.45 16.94
CA GLY A 183 -1.26 3.08 15.91
C GLY A 183 -0.11 2.23 15.37
N VAL A 184 0.39 1.29 16.14
CA VAL A 184 1.46 0.36 15.70
C VAL A 184 0.98 -0.67 14.68
N THR A 185 -0.33 -1.01 14.65
CA THR A 185 -0.86 -1.99 13.69
C THR A 185 -0.69 -1.55 12.24
N PRO A 186 -1.14 -0.36 11.82
CA PRO A 186 -0.89 0.11 10.46
C PRO A 186 0.60 0.33 10.18
N ALA A 187 1.41 0.73 11.17
CA ALA A 187 2.84 0.92 10.98
C ALA A 187 3.55 -0.40 10.61
N VAL A 188 3.26 -1.48 11.33
CA VAL A 188 3.84 -2.81 11.06
C VAL A 188 3.32 -3.35 9.72
N THR A 189 2.00 -3.34 9.51
CA THR A 189 1.38 -3.85 8.27
C THR A 189 1.89 -3.09 7.05
N GLY A 190 1.92 -1.75 7.09
CA GLY A 190 2.42 -0.92 6.00
C GLY A 190 3.92 -1.09 5.73
N SER A 191 4.71 -1.39 6.76
CA SER A 191 6.13 -1.73 6.55
C SER A 191 6.29 -3.05 5.82
N VAL A 192 5.42 -4.04 6.06
CA VAL A 192 5.42 -5.30 5.31
C VAL A 192 4.98 -5.07 3.86
N GLU A 193 3.92 -4.29 3.61
CA GLU A 193 3.51 -3.92 2.24
C GLU A 193 4.63 -3.20 1.49
N ALA A 194 5.30 -2.25 2.13
CA ALA A 194 6.45 -1.57 1.55
C ALA A 194 7.60 -2.54 1.21
N CYS A 195 7.84 -3.54 2.07
CA CYS A 195 8.83 -4.59 1.80
C CYS A 195 8.43 -5.42 0.58
N GLU A 196 7.14 -5.77 0.42
CA GLU A 196 6.65 -6.47 -0.77
C GLU A 196 6.87 -5.65 -2.06
N VAL A 197 6.62 -4.34 -2.02
CA VAL A 197 6.94 -3.43 -3.14
C VAL A 197 8.42 -3.48 -3.48
N LEU A 198 9.31 -3.43 -2.49
CA LEU A 198 10.76 -3.50 -2.70
C LEU A 198 11.18 -4.86 -3.30
N LYS A 199 10.61 -5.97 -2.82
CA LYS A 199 10.86 -7.31 -3.37
C LYS A 199 10.45 -7.40 -4.85
N ILE A 200 9.27 -6.89 -5.21
CA ILE A 200 8.79 -6.88 -6.58
C ILE A 200 9.72 -6.07 -7.49
N ILE A 201 10.14 -4.88 -7.06
CA ILE A 201 10.97 -3.99 -7.89
C ILE A 201 12.41 -4.51 -8.01
N CYS A 202 13.01 -4.89 -6.90
CA CYS A 202 14.44 -5.28 -6.87
C CYS A 202 14.66 -6.74 -7.23
N GLY A 203 13.67 -7.62 -7.03
CA GLY A 203 13.75 -9.05 -7.37
C GLY A 203 14.50 -9.86 -6.32
N PHE A 204 14.29 -9.60 -5.04
CA PHE A 204 14.90 -10.36 -3.93
C PHE A 204 13.84 -11.03 -3.05
N GLY A 205 14.26 -12.05 -2.31
CA GLY A 205 13.42 -12.78 -1.36
C GLY A 205 12.23 -13.48 -2.03
N GLU A 206 11.22 -13.81 -1.22
CA GLU A 206 9.97 -14.40 -1.66
C GLU A 206 8.82 -13.39 -1.50
N VAL A 207 8.11 -13.10 -2.60
CA VAL A 207 6.91 -12.27 -2.60
C VAL A 207 5.74 -13.09 -2.05
N LEU A 208 4.81 -12.45 -1.34
CA LEU A 208 3.59 -13.05 -0.78
C LEU A 208 2.54 -13.36 -1.86
N ALA A 209 2.97 -13.73 -3.07
CA ALA A 209 2.08 -14.15 -4.15
C ALA A 209 1.46 -15.53 -3.85
N GLY A 210 0.13 -15.62 -3.87
CA GLY A 210 -0.61 -16.83 -3.49
C GLY A 210 -0.52 -17.19 -2.01
N LYS A 211 -0.11 -16.24 -1.17
CA LYS A 211 0.06 -16.40 0.28
C LYS A 211 -0.59 -15.24 1.01
N LEU A 212 -1.11 -15.49 2.21
CA LEU A 212 -1.58 -14.46 3.14
C LEU A 212 -0.71 -14.48 4.39
N TRP A 213 0.02 -13.39 4.63
CA TRP A 213 0.69 -13.15 5.91
C TRP A 213 -0.28 -12.48 6.88
N THR A 214 -0.26 -12.94 8.15
CA THR A 214 -1.05 -12.36 9.24
C THR A 214 -0.18 -12.15 10.47
N ILE A 215 -0.54 -11.16 11.30
CA ILE A 215 0.08 -10.91 12.61
C ILE A 215 -0.98 -10.52 13.64
N ASP A 216 -0.82 -11.01 14.86
CA ASP A 216 -1.49 -10.50 16.06
C ASP A 216 -0.45 -9.85 16.98
N LEU A 217 -0.51 -8.52 17.10
CA LEU A 217 0.46 -7.72 17.88
C LEU A 217 0.31 -7.89 19.40
N ARG A 218 -0.79 -8.49 19.89
CA ARG A 218 -0.95 -8.81 21.32
C ARG A 218 -0.01 -9.94 21.73
N THR A 219 0.23 -10.88 20.81
CA THR A 219 1.02 -12.09 21.06
C THR A 219 2.31 -12.12 20.24
N LEU A 220 2.46 -11.23 19.25
CA LEU A 220 3.48 -11.23 18.20
C LEU A 220 3.45 -12.50 17.34
N GLN A 221 2.35 -13.27 17.38
CA GLN A 221 2.19 -14.45 16.54
C GLN A 221 2.00 -14.04 15.08
N SER A 222 2.86 -14.56 14.22
CA SER A 222 2.84 -14.30 12.77
C SER A 222 2.72 -15.63 12.03
N ASN A 223 1.85 -15.67 11.02
CA ASN A 223 1.59 -16.86 10.21
C ASN A 223 1.57 -16.53 8.71
N ILE A 224 1.88 -17.51 7.87
CA ILE A 224 1.73 -17.45 6.43
C ILE A 224 0.86 -18.61 5.98
N PHE A 225 -0.25 -18.31 5.34
CA PHE A 225 -1.19 -19.28 4.77
C PHE A 225 -1.08 -19.29 3.25
N SER A 226 -1.25 -20.45 2.61
CA SER A 226 -1.46 -20.56 1.16
C SER A 226 -2.90 -20.22 0.81
N LEU A 227 -3.11 -19.46 -0.29
CA LEU A 227 -4.42 -19.10 -0.85
C LEU A 227 -4.87 -20.05 -1.95
#